data_71e01a65a9b22956fa9f10be8d77a112
#
_entry.id   71e01a65a9b22956fa9f10be8d77a112
#
_cell.length_a   1.000
_cell.length_b   1.000
_cell.length_c   1.000
_cell.angle_alpha   90.00
_cell.angle_beta   90.00
_cell.angle_gamma   90.00
#
_symmetry.space_group_name_H-M   'P 1'
#
loop_
_entity.id
_entity.type
_entity.pdbx_description
1 polymer ?
#
loop_
_entity_poly.entity_id
_entity_poly.type
_entity_poly.pdbx_seq_one_letter_code
_entity_poly.pdbx_strand_id
1 'polypeptide(L)'
;MKRSILLQTERPAVFAAFVEELERQGCAVTTVADAEACKKSVQGHAPALVVLDSASQEQAKQDVIGIMRVNALVHTAVVSDMPEDVFHDVMEGLGILASLPTSPAAEDARRVTRLLTELQA
;
A
#
# COMPACT_ATOMS: atom_id res chain seq x y z
N MET A 1 -4.80 -12.78 15.36
CA MET A 1 -4.43 -11.35 15.34
C MET A 1 -4.62 -10.79 13.92
N LYS A 2 -5.30 -9.66 13.78
CA LYS A 2 -5.55 -9.07 12.47
C LYS A 2 -4.31 -8.34 11.97
N ARG A 3 -4.04 -8.47 10.66
CA ARG A 3 -3.04 -7.63 10.00
C ARG A 3 -3.59 -6.23 9.86
N SER A 4 -2.75 -5.24 10.14
CA SER A 4 -3.10 -3.83 9.98
C SER A 4 -2.63 -3.35 8.61
N ILE A 5 -3.55 -2.80 7.84
CA ILE A 5 -3.27 -2.22 6.51
C ILE A 5 -3.60 -0.74 6.57
N LEU A 6 -2.68 0.09 6.12
CA LEU A 6 -2.89 1.54 6.07
C LEU A 6 -3.02 1.95 4.61
N LEU A 7 -4.13 2.60 4.28
CA LEU A 7 -4.41 3.08 2.91
C LEU A 7 -4.34 4.60 2.89
N GLN A 8 -3.43 5.14 2.08
CA GLN A 8 -3.32 6.58 1.85
C GLN A 8 -3.96 6.92 0.52
N THR A 9 -5.09 7.61 0.52
CA THR A 9 -5.80 8.00 -0.69
C THR A 9 -6.70 9.21 -0.46
N GLU A 10 -6.87 10.03 -1.49
CA GLU A 10 -7.89 11.07 -1.53
C GLU A 10 -9.16 10.58 -2.23
N ARG A 11 -9.19 9.31 -2.66
CA ARG A 11 -10.29 8.70 -3.42
C ARG A 11 -10.78 7.42 -2.73
N PRO A 12 -11.21 7.47 -1.46
CA PRO A 12 -11.52 6.23 -0.74
C PRO A 12 -12.63 5.40 -1.38
N ALA A 13 -13.59 6.03 -2.05
CA ALA A 13 -14.69 5.31 -2.71
C ALA A 13 -14.20 4.36 -3.82
N VAL A 14 -13.11 4.71 -4.50
CA VAL A 14 -12.52 3.89 -5.56
C VAL A 14 -11.98 2.57 -5.00
N PHE A 15 -11.62 2.55 -3.73
CA PHE A 15 -11.03 1.40 -3.06
C PHE A 15 -12.02 0.54 -2.28
N ALA A 16 -13.33 0.81 -2.41
CA ALA A 16 -14.35 0.12 -1.60
C ALA A 16 -14.28 -1.41 -1.72
N ALA A 17 -14.22 -1.95 -2.93
CA ALA A 17 -14.16 -3.40 -3.14
C ALA A 17 -12.84 -3.99 -2.64
N PHE A 18 -11.75 -3.28 -2.83
CA PHE A 18 -10.43 -3.66 -2.35
C PHE A 18 -10.40 -3.75 -0.82
N VAL A 19 -10.90 -2.72 -0.15
CA VAL A 19 -10.94 -2.66 1.32
C VAL A 19 -11.87 -3.76 1.87
N GLU A 20 -13.03 -3.94 1.26
CA GLU A 20 -13.99 -4.97 1.68
C GLU A 20 -13.36 -6.35 1.65
N GLU A 21 -12.62 -6.67 0.58
CA GLU A 21 -11.97 -7.97 0.47
C GLU A 21 -10.84 -8.12 1.49
N LEU A 22 -10.05 -7.07 1.74
CA LEU A 22 -9.02 -7.10 2.78
C LEU A 22 -9.63 -7.41 4.15
N GLU A 23 -10.75 -6.77 4.46
CA GLU A 23 -11.45 -6.99 5.73
C GLU A 23 -12.00 -8.42 5.82
N ARG A 24 -12.52 -8.94 4.72
CA ARG A 24 -12.99 -10.32 4.63
C ARG A 24 -11.87 -11.32 4.90
N GLN A 25 -10.64 -10.97 4.51
CA GLN A 25 -9.46 -11.79 4.75
C GLN A 25 -8.89 -11.63 6.16
N GLY A 26 -9.55 -10.86 7.01
CA GLY A 26 -9.13 -10.68 8.39
C GLY A 26 -8.20 -9.51 8.63
N CYS A 27 -8.09 -8.59 7.67
CA CYS A 27 -7.25 -7.39 7.84
C CYS A 27 -8.05 -6.25 8.47
N ALA A 28 -7.37 -5.43 9.27
CA ALA A 28 -7.92 -4.18 9.77
C ALA A 28 -7.38 -3.05 8.91
N VAL A 29 -8.27 -2.33 8.21
CA VAL A 29 -7.86 -1.28 7.27
C VAL A 29 -8.17 0.10 7.85
N THR A 30 -7.17 0.97 7.86
CA THR A 30 -7.31 2.37 8.24
C THR A 30 -7.00 3.22 7.00
N THR A 31 -7.83 4.21 6.73
CA THR A 31 -7.65 5.10 5.58
C THR A 31 -7.26 6.49 6.04
N VAL A 32 -6.23 7.06 5.41
CA VAL A 32 -5.77 8.43 5.64
C VAL A 32 -5.68 9.16 4.31
N ALA A 33 -5.73 10.49 4.35
CA ALA A 33 -5.85 11.28 3.13
C ALA A 33 -4.50 11.76 2.57
N ASP A 34 -3.47 11.87 3.41
CA ASP A 34 -2.20 12.49 2.99
C ASP A 34 -0.98 11.82 3.62
N ALA A 35 0.20 12.21 3.12
CA ALA A 35 1.48 11.63 3.54
C ALA A 35 1.80 11.91 5.01
N GLU A 36 1.42 13.08 5.52
CA GLU A 36 1.68 13.42 6.92
C GLU A 36 0.90 12.54 7.88
N ALA A 37 -0.40 12.35 7.61
CA ALA A 37 -1.24 11.47 8.41
C ALA A 37 -0.74 10.02 8.31
N CYS A 38 -0.29 9.61 7.14
CA CYS A 38 0.26 8.28 6.90
C CYS A 38 1.50 8.04 7.78
N LYS A 39 2.46 8.96 7.75
CA LYS A 39 3.68 8.84 8.55
C LYS A 39 3.40 8.80 10.05
N LYS A 40 2.47 9.62 10.52
CA LYS A 40 2.07 9.63 11.93
C LYS A 40 1.47 8.29 12.35
N SER A 41 0.61 7.72 11.51
CA SER A 41 0.01 6.41 11.77
C SER A 41 1.08 5.31 11.84
N VAL A 42 2.05 5.33 10.93
CA VAL A 42 3.15 4.35 10.91
C VAL A 42 4.00 4.48 12.18
N GLN A 43 4.28 5.71 12.62
CA GLN A 43 5.05 5.96 13.85
C GLN A 43 4.32 5.44 15.09
N GLY A 44 3.00 5.62 15.14
CA GLY A 44 2.20 5.24 16.30
C GLY A 44 1.95 3.74 16.38
N HIS A 45 1.73 3.10 15.24
CA HIS A 45 1.43 1.68 15.17
C HIS A 45 1.77 1.17 13.77
N ALA A 46 2.91 0.51 13.64
CA ALA A 46 3.42 0.05 12.35
C ALA A 46 2.47 -0.96 11.71
N PRO A 47 1.92 -0.68 10.51
CA PRO A 47 1.07 -1.62 9.81
C PRO A 47 1.91 -2.70 9.11
N ALA A 48 1.26 -3.78 8.70
CA ALA A 48 1.92 -4.80 7.88
C ALA A 48 2.18 -4.28 6.47
N LEU A 49 1.30 -3.41 5.98
CA LEU A 49 1.37 -2.87 4.62
C LEU A 49 0.83 -1.45 4.59
N VAL A 50 1.48 -0.58 3.82
CA VAL A 50 0.97 0.74 3.46
C VAL A 50 0.66 0.73 1.97
N VAL A 51 -0.57 1.06 1.60
CA VAL A 51 -0.99 1.22 0.20
C VAL A 51 -0.99 2.71 -0.11
N LEU A 52 -0.22 3.10 -1.11
CA LEU A 52 -0.03 4.51 -1.48
C LEU A 52 -0.71 4.83 -2.81
N ASP A 53 -1.76 5.66 -2.75
CA ASP A 53 -2.43 6.20 -3.92
C ASP A 53 -1.98 7.65 -4.08
N SER A 54 -0.81 7.82 -4.69
CA SER A 54 -0.16 9.13 -4.82
C SER A 54 -0.57 9.84 -6.10
N ALA A 55 -0.42 11.17 -6.13
CA ALA A 55 -0.86 11.98 -7.26
C ALA A 55 -0.04 11.77 -8.53
N SER A 56 1.21 11.31 -8.40
CA SER A 56 2.11 11.08 -9.52
C SER A 56 3.15 10.02 -9.16
N GLN A 57 3.89 9.53 -10.15
CA GLN A 57 4.97 8.57 -9.91
C GLN A 57 6.08 9.19 -9.07
N GLU A 58 6.38 10.45 -9.31
CA GLU A 58 7.39 11.16 -8.53
C GLU A 58 6.96 11.27 -7.06
N GLN A 59 5.70 11.61 -6.83
CA GLN A 59 5.17 11.69 -5.47
C GLN A 59 5.15 10.31 -4.81
N ALA A 60 4.83 9.26 -5.56
CA ALA A 60 4.84 7.89 -5.05
C ALA A 60 6.22 7.50 -4.54
N LYS A 61 7.28 7.82 -5.28
CA LYS A 61 8.65 7.57 -4.85
C LYS A 61 8.96 8.27 -3.54
N GLN A 62 8.59 9.56 -3.43
CA GLN A 62 8.83 10.34 -2.23
C GLN A 62 8.07 9.75 -1.04
N ASP A 63 6.84 9.33 -1.27
CA ASP A 63 6.01 8.73 -0.21
C ASP A 63 6.60 7.40 0.28
N VAL A 64 7.05 6.54 -0.63
CA VAL A 64 7.71 5.28 -0.26
C VAL A 64 8.97 5.54 0.56
N ILE A 65 9.80 6.47 0.11
CA ILE A 65 11.04 6.84 0.83
C ILE A 65 10.70 7.37 2.21
N GLY A 66 9.65 8.19 2.31
CA GLY A 66 9.19 8.73 3.59
C GLY A 66 8.78 7.63 4.57
N ILE A 67 8.06 6.62 4.10
CA ILE A 67 7.67 5.48 4.94
C ILE A 67 8.90 4.69 5.37
N MET A 68 9.82 4.42 4.44
CA MET A 68 11.05 3.68 4.73
C MET A 68 11.89 4.38 5.81
N ARG A 69 11.91 5.71 5.82
CA ARG A 69 12.63 6.48 6.84
C ARG A 69 11.99 6.37 8.20
N VAL A 70 10.67 6.22 8.23
CA VAL A 70 9.94 6.06 9.51
C VAL A 70 10.11 4.63 10.02
N ASN A 71 9.95 3.64 9.16
CA ASN A 71 10.11 2.23 9.53
C ASN A 71 10.37 1.40 8.27
N ALA A 72 11.62 0.97 8.10
CA ALA A 72 12.05 0.23 6.92
C ALA A 72 11.49 -1.19 6.84
N LEU A 73 10.87 -1.68 7.92
CA LEU A 73 10.30 -3.04 7.95
C LEU A 73 8.85 -3.10 7.44
N VAL A 74 8.23 -1.95 7.23
CA VAL A 74 6.86 -1.88 6.72
C VAL A 74 6.88 -2.09 5.20
N HIS A 75 6.02 -2.99 4.71
CA HIS A 75 5.88 -3.21 3.28
C HIS A 75 5.01 -2.13 2.65
N THR A 76 5.26 -1.84 1.37
CA THR A 76 4.50 -0.85 0.62
C THR A 76 3.95 -1.43 -0.67
N ALA A 77 2.79 -0.94 -1.09
CA ALA A 77 2.21 -1.19 -2.39
C ALA A 77 1.83 0.15 -2.99
N VAL A 78 2.04 0.33 -4.29
CA VAL A 78 1.85 1.61 -4.95
C VAL A 78 0.80 1.47 -6.06
N VAL A 79 -0.16 2.38 -6.07
CA VAL A 79 -1.16 2.47 -7.14
C VAL A 79 -0.52 3.13 -8.34
N SER A 80 -0.58 2.49 -9.51
CA SER A 80 0.07 2.98 -10.71
C SER A 80 -0.66 2.51 -11.96
N ASP A 81 -0.69 3.36 -12.98
CA ASP A 81 -1.20 2.99 -14.31
C ASP A 81 -0.09 2.51 -15.25
N MET A 82 1.16 2.46 -14.77
CA MET A 82 2.27 1.96 -15.56
C MET A 82 2.18 0.46 -15.80
N PRO A 83 2.61 -0.04 -16.97
CA PRO A 83 2.86 -1.47 -17.15
C PRO A 83 3.82 -1.97 -16.07
N GLU A 84 3.65 -3.22 -15.65
CA GLU A 84 4.40 -3.77 -14.51
C GLU A 84 5.92 -3.72 -14.72
N ASP A 85 6.39 -4.03 -15.94
CA ASP A 85 7.81 -4.00 -16.24
C ASP A 85 8.39 -2.60 -16.13
N VAL A 86 7.67 -1.58 -16.62
CA VAL A 86 8.08 -0.17 -16.52
C VAL A 86 8.09 0.25 -15.06
N PHE A 87 7.07 -0.16 -14.30
CA PHE A 87 6.97 0.14 -12.87
C PHE A 87 8.18 -0.40 -12.10
N HIS A 88 8.57 -1.64 -12.37
CA HIS A 88 9.73 -2.25 -11.72
C HIS A 88 11.01 -1.48 -12.00
N ASP A 89 11.21 -1.04 -13.25
CA ASP A 89 12.40 -0.27 -13.61
C ASP A 89 12.46 1.08 -12.89
N VAL A 90 11.31 1.79 -12.88
CA VAL A 90 11.22 3.14 -12.27
C VAL A 90 11.37 3.08 -10.76
N MET A 91 10.84 2.03 -10.12
CA MET A 91 10.81 1.90 -8.67
C MET A 91 11.87 0.94 -8.12
N GLU A 92 12.86 0.58 -8.95
CA GLU A 92 13.92 -0.34 -8.54
C GLU A 92 14.65 0.17 -7.30
N GLY A 93 14.93 -0.75 -6.38
CA GLY A 93 15.66 -0.42 -5.16
C GLY A 93 14.81 0.05 -4.00
N LEU A 94 13.50 0.27 -4.20
CA LEU A 94 12.60 0.77 -3.14
C LEU A 94 11.90 -0.36 -2.36
N GLY A 95 12.06 -1.62 -2.77
CA GLY A 95 11.50 -2.75 -2.06
C GLY A 95 9.99 -2.79 -2.02
N ILE A 96 9.34 -2.28 -3.06
CA ILE A 96 7.86 -2.22 -3.13
C ILE A 96 7.32 -3.64 -3.34
N LEU A 97 6.35 -4.03 -2.50
CA LEU A 97 5.74 -5.35 -2.53
C LEU A 97 4.97 -5.60 -3.83
N ALA A 98 4.18 -4.64 -4.26
CA ALA A 98 3.32 -4.78 -5.42
C ALA A 98 2.90 -3.44 -6.00
N SER A 99 2.57 -3.42 -7.29
CA SER A 99 1.84 -2.32 -7.90
C SER A 99 0.36 -2.71 -7.98
N LEU A 100 -0.51 -1.72 -7.88
CA LEU A 100 -1.95 -1.90 -7.94
C LEU A 100 -2.52 -1.04 -9.05
N PRO A 101 -3.59 -1.50 -9.74
CA PRO A 101 -4.25 -0.67 -10.75
C PRO A 101 -4.93 0.54 -10.11
N THR A 102 -5.29 1.53 -10.92
CA THR A 102 -5.88 2.78 -10.44
C THR A 102 -7.27 2.60 -9.83
N SER A 103 -7.94 1.49 -10.13
CA SER A 103 -9.21 1.11 -9.50
C SER A 103 -9.08 -0.33 -9.01
N PRO A 104 -8.42 -0.56 -7.87
CA PRO A 104 -8.17 -1.90 -7.39
C PRO A 104 -9.45 -2.67 -7.10
N ALA A 105 -9.46 -3.95 -7.47
CA ALA A 105 -10.59 -4.85 -7.29
C ALA A 105 -10.32 -5.83 -6.14
N ALA A 106 -11.30 -6.66 -5.83
CA ALA A 106 -11.17 -7.70 -4.81
C ALA A 106 -10.01 -8.65 -5.09
N GLU A 107 -9.78 -9.01 -6.36
CA GLU A 107 -8.66 -9.90 -6.71
C GLU A 107 -7.31 -9.29 -6.40
N ASP A 108 -7.19 -7.97 -6.48
CA ASP A 108 -5.95 -7.26 -6.10
C ASP A 108 -5.70 -7.37 -4.60
N ALA A 109 -6.76 -7.31 -3.80
CA ALA A 109 -6.66 -7.50 -2.35
C ALA A 109 -6.21 -8.92 -2.02
N ARG A 110 -6.75 -9.91 -2.71
CA ARG A 110 -6.34 -11.31 -2.53
C ARG A 110 -4.87 -11.51 -2.90
N ARG A 111 -4.42 -10.88 -3.98
CA ARG A 111 -3.03 -10.95 -4.42
C ARG A 111 -2.08 -10.36 -3.37
N VAL A 112 -2.44 -9.20 -2.84
CA VAL A 112 -1.64 -8.51 -1.83
C VAL A 112 -1.55 -9.34 -0.54
N THR A 113 -2.68 -9.88 -0.07
CA THR A 113 -2.67 -10.72 1.15
C THR A 113 -1.87 -11.99 0.96
N ARG A 114 -1.91 -12.59 -0.24
CA ARG A 114 -1.11 -13.76 -0.54
C ARG A 114 0.39 -13.43 -0.48
N LEU A 115 0.79 -12.30 -1.08
CA LEU A 115 2.20 -11.86 -1.06
C LEU A 115 2.68 -11.61 0.36
N LEU A 116 1.86 -10.97 1.19
CA LEU A 116 2.20 -10.74 2.59
C LEU A 116 2.37 -12.06 3.35
N THR A 117 1.49 -13.03 3.09
CA THR A 117 1.57 -14.34 3.73
C THR A 117 2.85 -15.07 3.35
N GLU A 118 3.23 -15.01 2.08
CA GLU A 118 4.47 -15.64 1.59
C GLU A 118 5.71 -15.04 2.26
N LEU A 119 5.73 -13.73 2.48
CA LEU A 119 6.85 -13.05 3.12
C LEU A 119 6.95 -13.35 4.61
N GLN A 120 5.83 -13.64 5.25
CA GLN A 120 5.76 -13.90 6.70
C GLN A 120 5.84 -15.38 7.05
N ALA A 121 5.88 -16.22 6.04
CA ALA A 121 5.93 -17.68 6.21
C ALA A 121 7.29 -18.16 6.73
#